data_9e3eb05efdb2dc9f029b3d149477d943
#
_entry.id   9e3eb05efdb2dc9f029b3d149477d943
#
_cell.length_a   1.000
_cell.length_b   1.000
_cell.length_c   1.000
_cell.angle_alpha   90.00
_cell.angle_beta   90.00
_cell.angle_gamma   90.00
#
_symmetry.space_group_name_H-M   'P 1'
#
loop_
_entity.id
_entity.type
_entity.pdbx_description
1 polymer ?
#
loop_
_entity_poly.entity_id
_entity_poly.type
_entity_poly.pdbx_seq_one_letter_code
_entity_poly.pdbx_strand_id
1 'polypeptide(L)'
;PTRRSSDLKVPYSPSATLPDGDGQALIEYVKSMNLLAEQKDALGRILYLDEQNAVLATYYRNNVLHVFALPALIASFFQSNSRISREQLLRFARALYPYLQAELFIRWSLDELDAVIDQWLAALVEQGLLRQENDTFIRPAPSSRQYVLLILLARSVTQTLQRFYMAIALLLNAGQNALTAEELENLCTVMAQRLSILHGLNAPEFFDKSLFRHFIQTLLDLRVLRKDEAGKLSYHELLGELAEGAAKRVLPAEIRLSIRQVALERPAEEAAAESNDAAAN
;
A
#
# COMPACT_ATOMS: atom_id res chain seq x y z
N PRO A 1 -18.94 -12.05 19.29
CA PRO A 1 -18.12 -10.83 19.21
C PRO A 1 -17.22 -10.93 17.99
N THR A 2 -17.39 -9.99 17.07
CA THR A 2 -16.46 -9.83 15.94
C THR A 2 -15.10 -9.48 16.51
N ARG A 3 -14.12 -10.38 16.43
CA ARG A 3 -12.73 -10.07 16.77
C ARG A 3 -12.28 -8.89 15.93
N ARG A 4 -11.74 -7.87 16.56
CA ARG A 4 -11.15 -6.75 15.83
C ARG A 4 -9.96 -7.29 15.03
N SER A 5 -9.74 -6.77 13.82
CA SER A 5 -8.59 -7.21 13.00
C SER A 5 -7.24 -7.03 13.71
N SER A 6 -7.15 -6.08 14.65
CA SER A 6 -6.00 -5.90 15.55
C SER A 6 -5.70 -7.12 16.42
N ASP A 7 -6.73 -7.90 16.82
CA ASP A 7 -6.58 -9.05 17.71
C ASP A 7 -5.92 -10.25 17.01
N LEU A 8 -5.88 -10.22 15.69
CA LEU A 8 -5.25 -11.24 14.86
C LEU A 8 -3.81 -10.89 14.46
N LYS A 9 -3.32 -9.69 14.81
CA LYS A 9 -1.95 -9.29 14.48
C LYS A 9 -0.95 -9.95 15.42
N VAL A 10 0.21 -10.33 14.85
CA VAL A 10 1.33 -10.81 15.67
C VAL A 10 1.80 -9.64 16.54
N PRO A 11 1.83 -9.81 17.88
CA PRO A 11 2.23 -8.73 18.76
C PRO A 11 3.71 -8.39 18.58
N TYR A 12 4.04 -7.10 18.71
CA TYR A 12 5.42 -6.70 18.86
C TYR A 12 5.95 -7.23 20.19
N SER A 13 7.01 -8.03 20.13
CA SER A 13 7.64 -8.59 21.34
C SER A 13 9.16 -8.52 21.21
N PRO A 14 9.88 -8.11 22.26
CA PRO A 14 11.34 -8.20 22.29
C PRO A 14 11.85 -9.63 22.19
N SER A 15 11.04 -10.63 22.54
CA SER A 15 11.38 -12.06 22.44
C SER A 15 10.99 -12.68 21.10
N ALA A 16 10.30 -11.95 20.22
CA ALA A 16 10.00 -12.43 18.88
C ALA A 16 11.29 -12.46 18.05
N THR A 17 11.73 -13.64 17.66
CA THR A 17 12.91 -13.87 16.85
C THR A 17 12.51 -14.53 15.53
N LEU A 18 13.33 -14.34 14.50
CA LEU A 18 13.22 -15.14 13.29
C LEU A 18 13.61 -16.59 13.60
N PRO A 19 12.98 -17.59 12.95
CA PRO A 19 13.43 -18.98 13.07
C PRO A 19 14.90 -19.10 12.65
N ASP A 20 15.63 -19.98 13.35
CA ASP A 20 16.99 -20.33 12.95
C ASP A 20 16.97 -21.00 11.57
N GLY A 21 17.88 -20.59 10.69
CA GLY A 21 18.02 -21.17 9.36
C GLY A 21 18.20 -20.12 8.28
N ASP A 22 18.78 -20.55 7.18
CA ASP A 22 18.88 -19.73 5.97
C ASP A 22 17.58 -19.78 5.15
N GLY A 23 17.52 -18.99 4.07
CA GLY A 23 16.34 -18.95 3.19
C GLY A 23 16.00 -20.31 2.57
N GLN A 24 16.98 -21.20 2.35
CA GLN A 24 16.73 -22.54 1.84
C GLN A 24 16.02 -23.42 2.87
N ALA A 25 16.47 -23.37 4.13
CA ALA A 25 15.84 -24.11 5.23
C ALA A 25 14.39 -23.66 5.45
N LEU A 26 14.12 -22.35 5.34
CA LEU A 26 12.77 -21.81 5.43
C LEU A 26 11.87 -22.27 4.26
N ILE A 27 12.42 -22.32 3.03
CA ILE A 27 11.71 -22.84 1.86
C ILE A 27 11.33 -24.32 2.07
N GLU A 28 12.27 -25.15 2.51
CA GLU A 28 12.01 -26.58 2.76
C GLU A 28 11.00 -26.77 3.89
N TYR A 29 11.03 -25.93 4.92
CA TYR A 29 10.02 -25.92 5.97
C TYR A 29 8.63 -25.61 5.43
N VAL A 30 8.48 -24.55 4.62
CA VAL A 30 7.19 -24.19 4.00
C VAL A 30 6.70 -25.28 3.02
N LYS A 31 7.61 -25.93 2.30
CA LYS A 31 7.30 -27.11 1.47
C LYS A 31 6.78 -28.28 2.30
N SER A 32 7.37 -28.53 3.48
CA SER A 32 6.89 -29.61 4.37
C SER A 32 5.47 -29.37 4.88
N MET A 33 5.00 -28.12 4.88
CA MET A 33 3.63 -27.75 5.19
C MET A 33 2.66 -27.88 3.99
N ASN A 34 3.13 -28.34 2.85
CA ASN A 34 2.38 -28.41 1.56
C ASN A 34 1.83 -27.06 1.09
N LEU A 35 2.51 -25.96 1.44
CA LEU A 35 2.11 -24.62 1.03
C LEU A 35 2.80 -24.17 -0.26
N LEU A 36 3.91 -24.81 -0.65
CA LEU A 36 4.65 -24.51 -1.88
C LEU A 36 4.66 -25.73 -2.79
N ALA A 37 4.33 -25.50 -4.05
CA ALA A 37 4.52 -26.45 -5.13
C ALA A 37 5.84 -26.15 -5.86
N GLU A 38 6.42 -27.18 -6.47
CA GLU A 38 7.66 -27.12 -7.24
C GLU A 38 7.46 -27.68 -8.63
N GLN A 39 7.90 -26.95 -9.64
CA GLN A 39 8.00 -27.40 -11.02
C GLN A 39 9.44 -27.28 -11.49
N LYS A 40 9.93 -28.34 -12.16
CA LYS A 40 11.25 -28.33 -12.81
C LYS A 40 11.06 -28.25 -14.32
N ASP A 41 11.83 -27.41 -14.95
CA ASP A 41 11.95 -27.31 -16.40
C ASP A 41 13.43 -27.27 -16.83
N ALA A 42 13.67 -27.03 -18.14
CA ALA A 42 15.01 -26.95 -18.71
C ALA A 42 15.84 -25.75 -18.17
N LEU A 43 15.20 -24.73 -17.61
CA LEU A 43 15.85 -23.53 -17.09
C LEU A 43 16.10 -23.61 -15.58
N GLY A 44 15.52 -24.61 -14.89
CA GLY A 44 15.74 -24.80 -13.48
C GLY A 44 14.49 -25.18 -12.69
N ARG A 45 14.50 -24.80 -11.40
CA ARG A 45 13.45 -25.09 -10.44
C ARG A 45 12.62 -23.83 -10.18
N ILE A 46 11.31 -23.92 -10.35
CA ILE A 46 10.34 -22.86 -10.05
C ILE A 46 9.53 -23.29 -8.84
N LEU A 47 9.48 -22.42 -7.83
CA LEU A 47 8.60 -22.55 -6.68
C LEU A 47 7.38 -21.66 -6.90
N TYR A 48 6.19 -22.16 -6.66
CA TYR A 48 4.96 -21.40 -6.83
C TYR A 48 3.93 -21.76 -5.76
N LEU A 49 2.97 -20.87 -5.58
CA LEU A 49 1.77 -21.09 -4.79
C LEU A 49 0.63 -21.43 -5.75
N ASP A 50 -0.08 -22.50 -5.49
CA ASP A 50 -1.38 -22.71 -6.13
C ASP A 50 -2.40 -21.67 -5.64
N GLU A 51 -3.57 -21.61 -6.27
CA GLU A 51 -4.57 -20.59 -6.02
C GLU A 51 -5.05 -20.58 -4.55
N GLN A 52 -5.27 -21.74 -3.95
CA GLN A 52 -5.71 -21.86 -2.56
C GLN A 52 -4.61 -21.42 -1.59
N ASN A 53 -3.39 -21.89 -1.81
CA ASN A 53 -2.24 -21.53 -0.98
C ASN A 53 -1.84 -20.07 -1.14
N ALA A 54 -2.07 -19.45 -2.31
CA ALA A 54 -1.84 -18.02 -2.52
C ALA A 54 -2.77 -17.16 -1.64
N VAL A 55 -4.06 -17.52 -1.54
CA VAL A 55 -5.01 -16.84 -0.63
C VAL A 55 -4.60 -17.02 0.82
N LEU A 56 -4.23 -18.24 1.21
CA LEU A 56 -3.79 -18.54 2.58
C LEU A 56 -2.49 -17.80 2.94
N ALA A 57 -1.52 -17.76 2.03
CA ALA A 57 -0.27 -17.02 2.21
C ALA A 57 -0.52 -15.50 2.35
N THR A 58 -1.51 -14.96 1.62
CA THR A 58 -1.94 -13.57 1.77
C THR A 58 -2.48 -13.29 3.18
N TYR A 59 -3.29 -14.19 3.72
CA TYR A 59 -3.77 -14.09 5.10
C TYR A 59 -2.62 -14.09 6.12
N TYR A 60 -1.66 -15.00 6.01
CA TYR A 60 -0.48 -15.02 6.89
C TYR A 60 0.37 -13.76 6.73
N ARG A 61 0.60 -13.30 5.50
CA ARG A 61 1.31 -12.05 5.24
C ARG A 61 0.64 -10.88 5.96
N ASN A 62 -0.68 -10.75 5.86
CA ASN A 62 -1.41 -9.65 6.45
C ASN A 62 -1.34 -9.63 7.98
N ASN A 63 -1.21 -10.80 8.62
CA ASN A 63 -1.03 -10.88 10.06
C ASN A 63 0.31 -10.31 10.55
N VAL A 64 1.35 -10.32 9.72
CA VAL A 64 2.69 -9.82 10.06
C VAL A 64 3.06 -8.53 9.36
N LEU A 65 2.23 -8.05 8.43
CA LEU A 65 2.54 -6.89 7.59
C LEU A 65 2.86 -5.63 8.40
N HIS A 66 2.18 -5.43 9.53
CA HIS A 66 2.41 -4.30 10.43
C HIS A 66 3.84 -4.24 10.99
N VAL A 67 4.53 -5.38 11.13
CA VAL A 67 5.93 -5.45 11.56
C VAL A 67 6.87 -4.89 10.50
N PHE A 68 6.55 -5.12 9.23
CA PHE A 68 7.35 -4.69 8.09
C PHE A 68 6.92 -3.34 7.51
N ALA A 69 5.84 -2.76 7.98
CA ALA A 69 5.23 -1.58 7.36
C ALA A 69 6.17 -0.36 7.29
N LEU A 70 6.88 -0.05 8.36
CA LEU A 70 7.81 1.11 8.36
C LEU A 70 9.03 0.88 7.48
N PRO A 71 9.80 -0.21 7.60
CA PRO A 71 10.91 -0.45 6.69
C PRO A 71 10.44 -0.60 5.23
N ALA A 72 9.24 -1.12 4.97
CA ALA A 72 8.66 -1.18 3.64
C ALA A 72 8.27 0.21 3.11
N LEU A 73 7.74 1.09 3.95
CA LEU A 73 7.49 2.49 3.61
C LEU A 73 8.79 3.20 3.24
N ILE A 74 9.85 3.05 4.05
CA ILE A 74 11.18 3.60 3.75
C ILE A 74 11.66 3.07 2.39
N ALA A 75 11.62 1.76 2.17
CA ALA A 75 12.03 1.14 0.93
C ALA A 75 11.22 1.64 -0.28
N SER A 76 9.93 1.96 -0.11
CA SER A 76 9.06 2.43 -1.19
C SER A 76 9.53 3.76 -1.78
N PHE A 77 10.17 4.64 -1.00
CA PHE A 77 10.75 5.88 -1.52
C PHE A 77 11.86 5.63 -2.55
N PHE A 78 12.53 4.50 -2.48
CA PHE A 78 13.64 4.14 -3.37
C PHE A 78 13.19 3.42 -4.65
N GLN A 79 11.91 3.15 -4.81
CA GLN A 79 11.36 2.68 -6.10
C GLN A 79 11.46 3.76 -7.18
N SER A 80 11.18 5.01 -6.83
CA SER A 80 11.17 6.15 -7.75
C SER A 80 12.36 7.11 -7.57
N ASN A 81 13.15 6.95 -6.50
CA ASN A 81 14.28 7.83 -6.20
C ASN A 81 15.56 7.01 -6.02
N SER A 82 16.65 7.43 -6.67
CA SER A 82 17.97 6.81 -6.44
C SER A 82 18.61 7.28 -5.14
N ARG A 83 18.26 8.48 -4.69
CA ARG A 83 18.74 9.10 -3.45
C ARG A 83 17.68 10.03 -2.85
N ILE A 84 17.66 10.14 -1.52
CA ILE A 84 16.74 11.00 -0.78
C ILE A 84 17.41 11.48 0.50
N SER A 85 17.22 12.76 0.89
CA SER A 85 17.70 13.25 2.17
C SER A 85 16.82 12.75 3.32
N ARG A 86 17.41 12.64 4.53
CA ARG A 86 16.67 12.28 5.74
C ARG A 86 15.46 13.19 5.97
N GLU A 87 15.64 14.51 5.83
CA GLU A 87 14.57 15.49 6.00
C GLU A 87 13.39 15.22 5.04
N GLN A 88 13.68 15.02 3.75
CA GLN A 88 12.66 14.70 2.76
C GLN A 88 11.93 13.40 3.09
N LEU A 89 12.67 12.35 3.47
CA LEU A 89 12.10 11.06 3.83
C LEU A 89 11.15 11.19 5.01
N LEU A 90 11.57 11.85 6.10
CA LEU A 90 10.75 12.08 7.29
C LEU A 90 9.49 12.89 6.96
N ARG A 91 9.62 13.96 6.16
CA ARG A 91 8.47 14.78 5.75
C ARG A 91 7.40 13.96 5.05
N PHE A 92 7.78 13.10 4.09
CA PHE A 92 6.81 12.25 3.38
C PHE A 92 6.32 11.08 4.21
N ALA A 93 7.18 10.48 5.04
CA ALA A 93 6.78 9.44 5.96
C ALA A 93 5.72 9.95 6.94
N ARG A 94 5.90 11.10 7.54
CA ARG A 94 4.90 11.73 8.43
C ARG A 94 3.57 11.98 7.74
N ALA A 95 3.58 12.34 6.45
CA ALA A 95 2.36 12.57 5.68
C ALA A 95 1.58 11.29 5.40
N LEU A 96 2.26 10.15 5.22
CA LEU A 96 1.64 8.86 4.89
C LEU A 96 1.35 8.00 6.13
N TYR A 97 2.11 8.20 7.20
CA TYR A 97 2.09 7.35 8.39
C TYR A 97 0.73 7.24 9.06
N PRO A 98 -0.05 8.33 9.29
CA PRO A 98 -1.34 8.22 9.97
C PRO A 98 -2.30 7.25 9.29
N TYR A 99 -2.28 7.17 7.96
CA TYR A 99 -3.11 6.27 7.18
C TYR A 99 -2.64 4.82 7.29
N LEU A 100 -1.32 4.61 7.20
CA LEU A 100 -0.74 3.28 7.40
C LEU A 100 -0.94 2.78 8.83
N GLN A 101 -0.79 3.66 9.82
CA GLN A 101 -1.02 3.33 11.22
C GLN A 101 -2.46 2.88 11.47
N ALA A 102 -3.43 3.60 10.92
CA ALA A 102 -4.84 3.26 11.06
C ALA A 102 -5.18 1.92 10.38
N GLU A 103 -4.71 1.68 9.15
CA GLU A 103 -5.01 0.45 8.41
C GLU A 103 -4.27 -0.76 8.98
N LEU A 104 -2.99 -0.60 9.33
CA LEU A 104 -2.11 -1.71 9.73
C LEU A 104 -1.95 -1.86 11.23
N PHE A 105 -2.60 -1.01 12.03
CA PHE A 105 -2.53 -1.03 13.51
C PHE A 105 -1.09 -0.93 14.03
N ILE A 106 -0.30 -0.03 13.45
CA ILE A 106 1.09 0.17 13.84
C ILE A 106 1.15 0.82 15.22
N ARG A 107 1.99 0.31 16.11
CA ARG A 107 1.99 0.65 17.54
C ARG A 107 2.56 2.03 17.88
N TRP A 108 3.52 2.53 17.07
CA TRP A 108 4.22 3.79 17.41
C TRP A 108 3.32 4.99 17.17
N SER A 109 3.40 5.96 18.07
CA SER A 109 2.76 7.26 17.89
C SER A 109 3.49 8.10 16.83
N LEU A 110 2.85 9.18 16.38
CA LEU A 110 3.48 10.10 15.43
C LEU A 110 4.72 10.78 16.01
N ASP A 111 4.75 11.00 17.34
CA ASP A 111 5.89 11.61 18.02
C ASP A 111 7.11 10.67 18.10
N GLU A 112 6.88 9.35 18.11
CA GLU A 112 7.94 8.34 18.10
C GLU A 112 8.47 8.05 16.68
N LEU A 113 7.71 8.44 15.65
CA LEU A 113 7.95 8.02 14.28
C LEU A 113 9.36 8.30 13.77
N ASP A 114 9.88 9.50 14.03
CA ASP A 114 11.19 9.91 13.55
C ASP A 114 12.31 9.03 14.11
N ALA A 115 12.27 8.79 15.42
CA ALA A 115 13.26 7.95 16.09
C ALA A 115 13.20 6.50 15.58
N VAL A 116 12.00 5.98 15.31
CA VAL A 116 11.81 4.63 14.78
C VAL A 116 12.27 4.55 13.33
N ILE A 117 12.01 5.57 12.51
CA ILE A 117 12.52 5.64 11.14
C ILE A 117 14.05 5.65 11.12
N ASP A 118 14.69 6.43 12.01
CA ASP A 118 16.15 6.47 12.09
C ASP A 118 16.75 5.10 12.46
N GLN A 119 16.11 4.37 13.38
CA GLN A 119 16.51 2.99 13.70
C GLN A 119 16.42 2.07 12.48
N TRP A 120 15.33 2.15 11.72
CA TRP A 120 15.17 1.34 10.50
C TRP A 120 16.15 1.75 9.40
N LEU A 121 16.43 3.04 9.24
CA LEU A 121 17.45 3.53 8.28
C LEU A 121 18.83 2.97 8.63
N ALA A 122 19.22 3.01 9.91
CA ALA A 122 20.47 2.42 10.37
C ALA A 122 20.53 0.91 10.09
N ALA A 123 19.46 0.16 10.38
CA ALA A 123 19.39 -1.28 10.10
C ALA A 123 19.48 -1.59 8.59
N LEU A 124 18.81 -0.79 7.74
CA LEU A 124 18.88 -0.98 6.28
C LEU A 124 20.27 -0.66 5.72
N VAL A 125 20.99 0.29 6.32
CA VAL A 125 22.40 0.59 5.97
C VAL A 125 23.32 -0.54 6.41
N GLU A 126 23.15 -1.04 7.65
CA GLU A 126 23.95 -2.17 8.17
C GLU A 126 23.80 -3.42 7.31
N GLN A 127 22.59 -3.70 6.81
CA GLN A 127 22.32 -4.82 5.91
C GLN A 127 22.74 -4.56 4.45
N GLY A 128 23.29 -3.39 4.13
CA GLY A 128 23.70 -3.01 2.78
C GLY A 128 22.53 -2.77 1.81
N LEU A 129 21.31 -2.66 2.31
CA LEU A 129 20.12 -2.35 1.52
C LEU A 129 20.01 -0.85 1.20
N LEU A 130 20.69 -0.02 1.95
CA LEU A 130 20.93 1.40 1.68
C LEU A 130 22.40 1.75 1.94
N ARG A 131 22.86 2.84 1.35
CA ARG A 131 24.12 3.49 1.68
C ARG A 131 23.84 4.91 2.16
N GLN A 132 24.51 5.33 3.20
CA GLN A 132 24.40 6.68 3.72
C GLN A 132 25.62 7.52 3.30
N GLU A 133 25.38 8.70 2.76
CA GLU A 133 26.37 9.73 2.49
C GLU A 133 25.92 11.03 3.16
N ASN A 134 26.52 11.40 4.26
CA ASN A 134 26.09 12.50 5.13
C ASN A 134 24.61 12.31 5.54
N ASP A 135 23.75 13.26 5.17
CA ASP A 135 22.31 13.26 5.49
C ASP A 135 21.44 12.68 4.34
N THR A 136 22.07 11.99 3.39
CA THR A 136 21.43 11.44 2.20
C THR A 136 21.56 9.91 2.16
N PHE A 137 20.44 9.24 1.91
CA PHE A 137 20.38 7.79 1.71
C PHE A 137 20.30 7.47 0.22
N ILE A 138 21.02 6.44 -0.20
CA ILE A 138 21.21 6.05 -1.60
C ILE A 138 20.87 4.56 -1.72
N ARG A 139 20.05 4.22 -2.71
CA ARG A 139 19.73 2.83 -3.01
C ARG A 139 20.88 2.12 -3.70
N PRO A 140 20.97 0.80 -3.61
CA PRO A 140 21.92 -0.01 -4.37
C PRO A 140 21.71 0.11 -5.88
N ALA A 141 22.69 -0.32 -6.65
CA ALA A 141 22.58 -0.40 -8.10
C ALA A 141 21.43 -1.36 -8.51
N PRO A 142 20.63 -1.03 -9.55
CA PRO A 142 19.50 -1.86 -9.98
C PRO A 142 19.85 -3.30 -10.34
N SER A 143 21.08 -3.57 -10.73
CA SER A 143 21.60 -4.90 -11.04
C SER A 143 22.04 -5.72 -9.82
N SER A 144 22.00 -5.13 -8.62
CA SER A 144 22.46 -5.80 -7.40
C SER A 144 21.36 -6.62 -6.74
N ARG A 145 21.76 -7.69 -6.02
CA ARG A 145 20.86 -8.48 -5.18
C ARG A 145 20.18 -7.61 -4.10
N GLN A 146 20.91 -6.68 -3.52
CA GLN A 146 20.43 -5.78 -2.48
C GLN A 146 19.30 -4.89 -2.98
N TYR A 147 19.38 -4.43 -4.24
CA TYR A 147 18.28 -3.68 -4.85
C TYR A 147 17.01 -4.53 -4.99
N VAL A 148 17.13 -5.78 -5.43
CA VAL A 148 16.00 -6.70 -5.53
C VAL A 148 15.33 -6.89 -4.17
N LEU A 149 16.12 -7.09 -3.10
CA LEU A 149 15.59 -7.23 -1.73
C LEU A 149 14.91 -5.95 -1.25
N LEU A 150 15.49 -4.78 -1.52
CA LEU A 150 14.89 -3.48 -1.18
C LEU A 150 13.53 -3.29 -1.87
N ILE A 151 13.44 -3.64 -3.16
CA ILE A 151 12.17 -3.55 -3.91
C ILE A 151 11.14 -4.58 -3.43
N LEU A 152 11.55 -5.79 -3.07
CA LEU A 152 10.65 -6.78 -2.47
C LEU A 152 10.07 -6.28 -1.14
N LEU A 153 10.91 -5.67 -0.30
CA LEU A 153 10.47 -5.05 0.93
C LEU A 153 9.45 -3.92 0.66
N ALA A 154 9.74 -3.03 -0.30
CA ALA A 154 8.83 -1.96 -0.69
C ALA A 154 7.46 -2.46 -1.15
N ARG A 155 7.43 -3.59 -1.89
CA ARG A 155 6.19 -4.22 -2.38
C ARG A 155 5.23 -4.62 -1.27
N SER A 156 5.71 -4.82 -0.04
CA SER A 156 4.88 -5.20 1.09
C SER A 156 3.79 -4.17 1.42
N VAL A 157 4.02 -2.87 1.17
CA VAL A 157 3.03 -1.79 1.39
C VAL A 157 2.52 -1.16 0.09
N THR A 158 3.03 -1.58 -1.06
CA THR A 158 2.68 -0.95 -2.35
C THR A 158 1.18 -0.98 -2.62
N GLN A 159 0.50 -2.10 -2.38
CA GLN A 159 -0.95 -2.22 -2.60
C GLN A 159 -1.75 -1.28 -1.70
N THR A 160 -1.36 -1.11 -0.44
CA THR A 160 -1.97 -0.14 0.48
C THR A 160 -1.80 1.28 -0.05
N LEU A 161 -0.58 1.66 -0.45
CA LEU A 161 -0.31 2.99 -1.02
C LEU A 161 -1.05 3.24 -2.35
N GLN A 162 -1.22 2.21 -3.17
CA GLN A 162 -2.02 2.27 -4.39
C GLN A 162 -3.49 2.56 -4.08
N ARG A 163 -4.09 1.86 -3.08
CA ARG A 163 -5.48 2.12 -2.65
C ARG A 163 -5.66 3.55 -2.16
N PHE A 164 -4.72 4.06 -1.37
CA PHE A 164 -4.78 5.45 -0.89
C PHE A 164 -4.76 6.44 -2.05
N TYR A 165 -3.80 6.27 -2.96
CA TYR A 165 -3.72 7.15 -4.12
C TYR A 165 -4.94 7.04 -5.04
N MET A 166 -5.47 5.85 -5.25
CA MET A 166 -6.67 5.60 -6.05
C MET A 166 -7.89 6.32 -5.48
N ALA A 167 -8.15 6.23 -4.18
CA ALA A 167 -9.28 6.90 -3.55
C ALA A 167 -9.17 8.43 -3.68
N ILE A 168 -7.98 8.99 -3.48
CA ILE A 168 -7.75 10.42 -3.65
C ILE A 168 -7.91 10.83 -5.12
N ALA A 169 -7.35 10.06 -6.08
CA ALA A 169 -7.45 10.36 -7.51
C ALA A 169 -8.90 10.37 -8.00
N LEU A 170 -9.73 9.42 -7.55
CA LEU A 170 -11.17 9.38 -7.86
C LEU A 170 -11.90 10.57 -7.27
N LEU A 171 -11.64 10.91 -6.01
CA LEU A 171 -12.24 12.04 -5.35
C LEU A 171 -11.90 13.37 -6.06
N LEU A 172 -10.64 13.58 -6.40
CA LEU A 172 -10.17 14.77 -7.10
C LEU A 172 -10.77 14.89 -8.51
N ASN A 173 -10.89 13.76 -9.21
CA ASN A 173 -11.48 13.72 -10.55
C ASN A 173 -12.97 14.03 -10.52
N ALA A 174 -13.69 13.60 -9.47
CA ALA A 174 -15.10 13.92 -9.30
C ALA A 174 -15.34 15.40 -8.96
N GLY A 175 -14.40 16.02 -8.24
CA GLY A 175 -14.49 17.42 -7.80
C GLY A 175 -15.08 17.60 -6.41
N GLN A 176 -15.13 18.86 -5.96
CA GLN A 176 -15.67 19.26 -4.65
C GLN A 176 -17.17 18.99 -4.58
N ASN A 177 -17.61 18.43 -3.44
CA ASN A 177 -19.02 18.18 -3.14
C ASN A 177 -19.77 17.32 -4.20
N ALA A 178 -19.01 16.52 -4.97
CA ALA A 178 -19.60 15.67 -6.02
C ALA A 178 -20.04 14.30 -5.47
N LEU A 179 -19.26 13.71 -4.54
CA LEU A 179 -19.45 12.35 -4.05
C LEU A 179 -19.74 12.32 -2.56
N THR A 180 -20.61 11.40 -2.14
CA THR A 180 -20.70 10.93 -0.76
C THR A 180 -19.57 9.94 -0.46
N ALA A 181 -19.36 9.60 0.82
CA ALA A 181 -18.39 8.58 1.23
C ALA A 181 -18.73 7.21 0.63
N GLU A 182 -20.00 6.85 0.55
CA GLU A 182 -20.47 5.58 0.00
C GLU A 182 -20.26 5.50 -1.52
N GLU A 183 -20.57 6.58 -2.24
CA GLU A 183 -20.30 6.66 -3.69
C GLU A 183 -18.79 6.53 -3.99
N LEU A 184 -17.93 7.20 -3.22
CA LEU A 184 -16.49 7.08 -3.37
C LEU A 184 -16.00 5.64 -3.06
N GLU A 185 -16.53 5.01 -2.01
CA GLU A 185 -16.22 3.63 -1.65
C GLU A 185 -16.59 2.66 -2.79
N ASN A 186 -17.76 2.81 -3.40
CA ASN A 186 -18.20 2.00 -4.52
C ASN A 186 -17.30 2.19 -5.75
N LEU A 187 -16.98 3.43 -6.11
CA LEU A 187 -16.06 3.75 -7.21
C LEU A 187 -14.67 3.17 -6.99
N CYS A 188 -14.13 3.26 -5.77
CA CYS A 188 -12.85 2.66 -5.41
C CYS A 188 -12.86 1.14 -5.63
N THR A 189 -13.93 0.47 -5.23
CA THR A 189 -14.06 -0.99 -5.39
C THR A 189 -14.07 -1.39 -6.86
N VAL A 190 -14.89 -0.72 -7.68
CA VAL A 190 -14.97 -0.98 -9.14
C VAL A 190 -13.62 -0.72 -9.81
N MET A 191 -12.97 0.40 -9.48
CA MET A 191 -11.68 0.74 -10.03
C MET A 191 -10.60 -0.28 -9.65
N ALA A 192 -10.59 -0.71 -8.39
CA ALA A 192 -9.65 -1.72 -7.91
C ALA A 192 -9.84 -3.07 -8.62
N GLN A 193 -11.09 -3.48 -8.88
CA GLN A 193 -11.40 -4.67 -9.67
C GLN A 193 -10.87 -4.55 -11.10
N ARG A 194 -11.08 -3.42 -11.77
CA ARG A 194 -10.55 -3.16 -13.12
C ARG A 194 -9.02 -3.23 -13.15
N LEU A 195 -8.35 -2.56 -12.23
CA LEU A 195 -6.88 -2.60 -12.12
C LEU A 195 -6.36 -4.00 -11.80
N SER A 196 -7.08 -4.77 -10.98
CA SER A 196 -6.75 -6.16 -10.66
C SER A 196 -6.76 -7.03 -11.91
N ILE A 197 -7.77 -6.89 -12.75
CA ILE A 197 -7.88 -7.62 -14.04
C ILE A 197 -6.77 -7.17 -15.00
N LEU A 198 -6.58 -5.85 -15.17
CA LEU A 198 -5.58 -5.28 -16.10
C LEU A 198 -4.14 -5.67 -15.77
N HIS A 199 -3.82 -5.78 -14.48
CA HIS A 199 -2.47 -6.06 -14.00
C HIS A 199 -2.27 -7.49 -13.47
N GLY A 200 -3.28 -8.36 -13.57
CA GLY A 200 -3.22 -9.74 -13.10
C GLY A 200 -2.98 -9.84 -11.58
N LEU A 201 -3.54 -8.93 -10.80
CA LEU A 201 -3.37 -8.90 -9.36
C LEU A 201 -4.32 -9.92 -8.70
N ASN A 202 -3.78 -11.05 -8.26
CA ASN A 202 -4.55 -12.07 -7.53
C ASN A 202 -4.54 -11.79 -6.02
N ALA A 203 -5.00 -10.59 -5.63
CA ALA A 203 -5.04 -10.15 -4.24
C ALA A 203 -6.46 -9.66 -3.90
N PRO A 204 -7.33 -10.53 -3.35
CA PRO A 204 -8.74 -10.19 -3.06
C PRO A 204 -8.88 -8.95 -2.17
N GLU A 205 -7.95 -8.73 -1.24
CA GLU A 205 -7.93 -7.56 -0.37
C GLU A 205 -7.68 -6.25 -1.13
N PHE A 206 -7.18 -6.30 -2.37
CA PHE A 206 -6.92 -5.08 -3.13
C PHE A 206 -8.21 -4.34 -3.48
N PHE A 207 -9.33 -5.06 -3.68
CA PHE A 207 -10.65 -4.51 -3.96
C PHE A 207 -11.65 -4.71 -2.81
N ASP A 208 -11.16 -4.99 -1.59
CA ASP A 208 -12.00 -5.10 -0.40
C ASP A 208 -12.59 -3.72 -0.06
N LYS A 209 -13.91 -3.64 -0.20
CA LYS A 209 -14.71 -2.44 0.08
C LYS A 209 -14.50 -1.92 1.51
N SER A 210 -14.29 -2.80 2.49
CA SER A 210 -14.10 -2.42 3.88
C SER A 210 -12.82 -1.61 4.10
N LEU A 211 -11.75 -1.89 3.34
CA LEU A 211 -10.49 -1.15 3.42
C LEU A 211 -10.63 0.27 2.87
N PHE A 212 -11.39 0.46 1.79
CA PHE A 212 -11.70 1.80 1.28
C PHE A 212 -12.56 2.59 2.25
N ARG A 213 -13.59 1.98 2.83
CA ARG A 213 -14.41 2.59 3.89
C ARG A 213 -13.56 3.05 5.06
N HIS A 214 -12.66 2.19 5.54
CA HIS A 214 -11.77 2.52 6.65
C HIS A 214 -10.84 3.68 6.30
N PHE A 215 -10.27 3.69 5.10
CA PHE A 215 -9.40 4.79 4.64
C PHE A 215 -10.16 6.11 4.54
N ILE A 216 -11.35 6.11 3.92
CA ILE A 216 -12.21 7.31 3.79
C ILE A 216 -12.59 7.82 5.20
N GLN A 217 -12.95 6.92 6.11
CA GLN A 217 -13.25 7.29 7.49
C GLN A 217 -12.03 7.91 8.19
N THR A 218 -10.85 7.34 8.00
CA THR A 218 -9.60 7.90 8.53
C THR A 218 -9.34 9.32 8.01
N LEU A 219 -9.60 9.58 6.73
CA LEU A 219 -9.48 10.93 6.15
C LEU A 219 -10.47 11.92 6.79
N LEU A 220 -11.67 11.48 7.11
CA LEU A 220 -12.67 12.28 7.82
C LEU A 220 -12.26 12.55 9.27
N ASP A 221 -11.80 11.54 9.99
CA ASP A 221 -11.37 11.64 11.40
C ASP A 221 -10.17 12.59 11.54
N LEU A 222 -9.25 12.54 10.59
CA LEU A 222 -8.09 13.45 10.49
C LEU A 222 -8.44 14.83 9.90
N ARG A 223 -9.71 15.07 9.58
CA ARG A 223 -10.22 16.32 8.99
C ARG A 223 -9.56 16.70 7.66
N VAL A 224 -8.99 15.74 6.95
CA VAL A 224 -8.52 15.89 5.56
C VAL A 224 -9.71 16.03 4.63
N LEU A 225 -10.77 15.26 4.92
CA LEU A 225 -12.10 15.40 4.29
C LEU A 225 -13.10 15.95 5.28
N ARG A 226 -14.13 16.60 4.75
CA ARG A 226 -15.30 17.06 5.49
C ARG A 226 -16.55 16.66 4.73
N LYS A 227 -17.69 16.53 5.44
CA LYS A 227 -19.01 16.36 4.85
C LYS A 227 -19.77 17.68 4.89
N ASP A 228 -20.43 18.03 3.80
CA ASP A 228 -21.40 19.12 3.78
C ASP A 228 -22.76 18.65 4.35
N GLU A 229 -23.79 19.52 4.33
CA GLU A 229 -25.12 19.23 4.85
C GLU A 229 -25.82 18.10 4.06
N ALA A 230 -25.50 17.91 2.78
CA ALA A 230 -25.97 16.81 1.95
C ALA A 230 -25.17 15.52 2.08
N GLY A 231 -24.14 15.49 2.95
CA GLY A 231 -23.25 14.35 3.15
C GLY A 231 -22.18 14.19 2.06
N LYS A 232 -22.05 15.16 1.15
CA LYS A 232 -21.05 15.15 0.10
C LYS A 232 -19.68 15.53 0.66
N LEU A 233 -18.63 14.95 0.06
CA LEU A 233 -17.24 15.11 0.50
C LEU A 233 -16.63 16.40 -0.07
N SER A 234 -16.02 17.17 0.81
CA SER A 234 -15.18 18.32 0.49
C SER A 234 -13.77 18.15 1.04
N TYR A 235 -12.79 18.79 0.43
CA TYR A 235 -11.39 18.67 0.77
C TYR A 235 -10.66 20.01 0.56
N HIS A 236 -9.48 20.17 1.19
CA HIS A 236 -8.64 21.35 0.99
C HIS A 236 -8.00 21.32 -0.41
N GLU A 237 -7.88 22.46 -1.07
CA GLU A 237 -7.33 22.60 -2.44
C GLU A 237 -5.94 21.96 -2.61
N LEU A 238 -5.10 22.01 -1.56
CA LEU A 238 -3.76 21.42 -1.57
C LEU A 238 -3.74 19.87 -1.55
N LEU A 239 -4.89 19.22 -1.34
CA LEU A 239 -4.93 17.75 -1.26
C LEU A 239 -4.36 17.10 -2.53
N GLY A 240 -4.69 17.63 -3.70
CA GLY A 240 -4.21 17.13 -4.98
C GLY A 240 -2.69 17.20 -5.12
N GLU A 241 -2.11 18.35 -4.81
CA GLU A 241 -0.65 18.54 -4.86
C GLU A 241 0.09 17.65 -3.87
N LEU A 242 -0.42 17.53 -2.64
CA LEU A 242 0.17 16.69 -1.60
C LEU A 242 0.10 15.20 -1.95
N ALA A 243 -1.06 14.75 -2.44
CA ALA A 243 -1.25 13.35 -2.83
C ALA A 243 -0.38 12.99 -4.05
N GLU A 244 -0.33 13.84 -5.07
CA GLU A 244 0.52 13.63 -6.26
C GLU A 244 2.01 13.68 -5.89
N GLY A 245 2.40 14.62 -5.03
CA GLY A 245 3.77 14.73 -4.52
C GLY A 245 4.22 13.50 -3.75
N ALA A 246 3.35 12.95 -2.89
CA ALA A 246 3.61 11.71 -2.17
C ALA A 246 3.65 10.50 -3.12
N ALA A 247 2.64 10.37 -3.99
CA ALA A 247 2.56 9.25 -4.93
C ALA A 247 3.77 9.17 -5.89
N LYS A 248 4.27 10.30 -6.38
CA LYS A 248 5.49 10.35 -7.22
C LYS A 248 6.71 9.77 -6.52
N ARG A 249 6.74 9.77 -5.21
CA ARG A 249 7.89 9.30 -4.44
C ARG A 249 7.81 7.84 -4.04
N VAL A 250 6.60 7.31 -3.83
CA VAL A 250 6.41 5.95 -3.29
C VAL A 250 5.81 4.97 -4.30
N LEU A 251 5.25 5.45 -5.41
CA LEU A 251 4.66 4.59 -6.45
C LEU A 251 5.39 4.74 -7.78
N PRO A 252 5.63 3.63 -8.50
CA PRO A 252 6.13 3.65 -9.86
C PRO A 252 5.26 4.48 -10.80
N ALA A 253 5.86 5.14 -11.80
CA ALA A 253 5.16 6.00 -12.73
C ALA A 253 4.05 5.28 -13.50
N GLU A 254 4.29 4.06 -13.92
CA GLU A 254 3.34 3.20 -14.66
C GLU A 254 2.05 2.99 -13.85
N ILE A 255 2.18 2.68 -12.58
CA ILE A 255 1.04 2.47 -11.68
C ILE A 255 0.23 3.76 -11.50
N ARG A 256 0.91 4.89 -11.28
CA ARG A 256 0.25 6.19 -11.13
C ARG A 256 -0.50 6.59 -12.39
N LEU A 257 0.09 6.36 -13.56
CA LEU A 257 -0.54 6.64 -14.85
C LEU A 257 -1.77 5.75 -15.07
N SER A 258 -1.66 4.44 -14.81
CA SER A 258 -2.80 3.51 -14.90
C SER A 258 -3.95 3.94 -13.99
N ILE A 259 -3.66 4.29 -12.74
CA ILE A 259 -4.69 4.75 -11.79
C ILE A 259 -5.37 6.03 -12.32
N ARG A 260 -4.58 7.00 -12.81
CA ARG A 260 -5.15 8.25 -13.36
C ARG A 260 -5.97 8.00 -14.61
N GLN A 261 -5.51 7.15 -15.51
CA GLN A 261 -6.23 6.83 -16.74
C GLN A 261 -7.58 6.19 -16.42
N VAL A 262 -7.62 5.17 -15.58
CA VAL A 262 -8.88 4.51 -15.18
C VAL A 262 -9.80 5.47 -14.40
N ALA A 263 -9.23 6.41 -13.60
CA ALA A 263 -10.02 7.42 -12.91
C ALA A 263 -10.69 8.42 -13.88
N LEU A 264 -10.04 8.71 -15.02
CA LEU A 264 -10.59 9.60 -16.06
C LEU A 264 -11.65 8.91 -16.95
N GLU A 265 -11.53 7.60 -17.11
CA GLU A 265 -12.49 6.77 -17.85
C GLU A 265 -13.76 6.51 -16.99
N ARG A 266 -14.33 7.55 -16.39
CA ARG A 266 -15.66 7.42 -15.76
C ARG A 266 -16.60 6.81 -16.80
N PRO A 267 -17.36 5.73 -16.47
CA PRO A 267 -18.25 5.14 -17.47
C PRO A 267 -19.23 6.20 -17.95
N ALA A 268 -19.18 6.52 -19.23
CA ALA A 268 -20.20 7.29 -19.91
C ALA A 268 -21.61 6.63 -19.78
N GLU A 269 -21.64 5.37 -19.36
CA GLU A 269 -22.82 4.56 -19.13
C GLU A 269 -23.63 4.98 -17.89
N GLU A 270 -22.99 5.47 -16.80
CA GLU A 270 -23.75 5.98 -15.64
C GLU A 270 -24.31 7.38 -15.88
N ALA A 271 -23.59 8.23 -16.60
CA ALA A 271 -24.10 9.54 -17.00
C ALA A 271 -25.23 9.43 -18.06
N ALA A 272 -25.23 8.39 -18.88
CA ALA A 272 -26.30 8.11 -19.84
C ALA A 272 -27.53 7.47 -19.17
N ALA A 273 -27.38 6.70 -18.10
CA ALA A 273 -28.48 6.14 -17.33
C ALA A 273 -29.22 7.22 -16.54
N GLU A 274 -28.48 8.15 -15.90
CA GLU A 274 -29.07 9.28 -15.18
C GLU A 274 -29.81 10.29 -16.13
N SER A 275 -29.27 10.47 -17.35
CA SER A 275 -29.96 11.33 -18.35
C SER A 275 -31.19 10.69 -18.95
N ASN A 276 -31.31 9.36 -19.03
CA ASN A 276 -32.48 8.66 -19.51
C ASN A 276 -33.59 8.58 -18.45
N ASP A 277 -33.25 8.45 -17.17
CA ASP A 277 -34.27 8.49 -16.09
C ASP A 277 -34.82 9.93 -15.87
N ALA A 278 -34.02 10.97 -16.11
CA ALA A 278 -34.45 12.34 -16.05
C ALA A 278 -35.32 12.76 -17.26
N ALA A 279 -35.24 12.04 -18.38
CA ALA A 279 -36.07 12.27 -19.59
C ALA A 279 -37.35 11.43 -19.60
N ALA A 280 -37.53 10.50 -18.66
CA ALA A 280 -38.70 9.62 -18.56
C ALA A 280 -39.70 10.02 -17.44
N ASN A 281 -39.45 11.11 -16.71
CA ASN A 281 -40.32 11.77 -15.75
C ASN A 281 -40.64 13.20 -16.24
#